data_b97e6f07424261b7ff237fb4b4668da5
#
_entry.id   b97e6f07424261b7ff237fb4b4668da5
#
_cell.length_a   1.000
_cell.length_b   1.000
_cell.length_c   1.000
_cell.angle_alpha   90.00
_cell.angle_beta   90.00
_cell.angle_gamma   90.00
#
_symmetry.space_group_name_H-M   'P 1'
#
loop_
_entity.id
_entity.type
_entity.pdbx_description
1 polymer ?
#
loop_
_entity_poly.entity_id
_entity_poly.type
_entity_poly.pdbx_seq_one_letter_code
_entity_poly.pdbx_strand_id
1 'polypeptide(L)'
;GSEMCIRDSVMAVPCDMEIAGYDTDHVNTLRLWQARSPKPIDMKLFSQGQYLRSGEERAMADVISKVLYPEDNHYEGKSLRLKQQYFFVSATVQSITRQHIQQYGTLKNFHEKNVIQINDTHPALVIPELMRILIDDAGLGWDEAWDITTHSVAYTNHTVLAEALEVWPQQLFETLLPLSLIHI
;
A
#
# COMPACT_ATOMS: atom_id res chain seq x y z
N GLY A 1 3.18 -9.74 14.94
CA GLY A 1 3.00 -8.77 13.85
C GLY A 1 1.53 -8.66 13.49
N SER A 2 1.01 -7.45 13.36
CA SER A 2 -0.39 -7.24 12.99
C SER A 2 -0.53 -7.37 11.48
N GLU A 3 -1.20 -8.42 11.03
CA GLU A 3 -1.64 -8.57 9.65
C GLU A 3 -2.66 -7.46 9.32
N MET A 4 -2.59 -6.91 8.12
CA MET A 4 -3.50 -5.85 7.65
C MET A 4 -4.24 -6.33 6.42
N CYS A 5 -5.54 -6.08 6.39
CA CYS A 5 -6.39 -6.43 5.24
C CYS A 5 -6.48 -5.23 4.29
N ILE A 6 -6.17 -5.46 3.02
CA ILE A 6 -6.30 -4.47 1.96
C ILE A 6 -7.51 -4.85 1.10
N ARG A 7 -8.62 -4.13 1.28
CA ARG A 7 -9.90 -4.33 0.58
C ARG A 7 -10.40 -5.78 0.60
N ASP A 8 -10.40 -6.42 1.78
CA ASP A 8 -10.94 -7.75 2.07
C ASP A 8 -10.42 -8.91 1.20
N SER A 9 -9.51 -8.64 0.27
CA SER A 9 -9.03 -9.66 -0.68
C SER A 9 -7.56 -10.05 -0.49
N VAL A 10 -6.74 -9.20 0.14
CA VAL A 10 -5.32 -9.47 0.34
C VAL A 10 -4.87 -9.01 1.72
N MET A 11 -4.15 -9.89 2.42
CA MET A 11 -3.47 -9.56 3.67
C MET A 11 -2.02 -9.15 3.41
N ALA A 12 -1.57 -8.08 4.09
CA ALA A 12 -0.18 -7.68 4.14
C ALA A 12 0.46 -8.23 5.41
N VAL A 13 1.43 -9.12 5.23
CA VAL A 13 2.21 -9.70 6.32
C VAL A 13 3.54 -8.98 6.42
N PRO A 14 3.86 -8.33 7.55
CA PRO A 14 5.13 -7.63 7.71
C PRO A 14 6.28 -8.62 7.87
N CYS A 15 7.38 -8.34 7.19
CA CYS A 15 8.65 -9.04 7.29
C CYS A 15 9.72 -8.03 7.71
N ASP A 16 10.07 -8.01 8.96
CA ASP A 16 10.97 -7.03 9.55
C ASP A 16 12.41 -7.55 9.57
N MET A 17 13.34 -6.67 9.22
CA MET A 17 14.76 -6.85 9.36
C MET A 17 15.32 -5.73 10.24
N GLU A 18 15.94 -6.08 11.34
CA GLU A 18 16.58 -5.13 12.23
C GLU A 18 17.96 -4.73 11.71
N ILE A 19 18.23 -3.42 11.70
CA ILE A 19 19.50 -2.84 11.28
C ILE A 19 20.07 -2.09 12.46
N ALA A 20 21.06 -2.69 13.12
CA ALA A 20 21.74 -2.07 14.24
C ALA A 20 22.62 -0.89 13.79
N GLY A 21 22.57 0.21 14.51
CA GLY A 21 23.47 1.34 14.33
C GLY A 21 24.90 1.03 14.80
N TYR A 22 25.88 1.74 14.26
CA TYR A 22 27.26 1.61 14.70
C TYR A 22 27.46 2.35 16.03
N ASP A 23 27.94 1.65 17.02
CA ASP A 23 28.26 2.16 18.38
C ASP A 23 27.12 2.98 19.01
N THR A 24 25.89 2.46 18.91
CA THR A 24 24.66 3.08 19.43
C THR A 24 23.62 2.01 19.78
N ASP A 25 22.73 2.32 20.72
CA ASP A 25 21.59 1.47 21.07
C ASP A 25 20.42 1.61 20.07
N HIS A 26 20.55 2.46 19.05
CA HIS A 26 19.51 2.64 18.04
C HIS A 26 19.50 1.47 17.08
N VAL A 27 18.31 0.94 16.85
CA VAL A 27 18.03 -0.11 15.86
C VAL A 27 16.94 0.41 14.91
N ASN A 28 17.25 0.46 13.62
CA ASN A 28 16.28 0.75 12.59
C ASN A 28 15.63 -0.54 12.10
N THR A 29 14.41 -0.44 11.61
CA THR A 29 13.68 -1.56 11.04
C THR A 29 13.47 -1.34 9.54
N LEU A 30 13.99 -2.26 8.72
CA LEU A 30 13.57 -2.40 7.33
C LEU A 30 12.36 -3.31 7.30
N ARG A 31 11.19 -2.74 6.97
CA ARG A 31 9.94 -3.49 6.86
C ARG A 31 9.62 -3.76 5.40
N LEU A 32 9.49 -5.03 5.06
CA LEU A 32 8.98 -5.51 3.79
C LEU A 32 7.59 -6.11 4.00
N TRP A 33 6.82 -6.22 2.93
CA TRP A 33 5.46 -6.75 2.97
C TRP A 33 5.31 -7.96 2.06
N GLN A 34 4.73 -9.03 2.58
CA GLN A 34 4.31 -10.19 1.81
C GLN A 34 2.80 -10.18 1.66
N ALA A 35 2.33 -10.29 0.42
CA ALA A 35 0.90 -10.45 0.14
C ALA A 35 0.47 -11.90 0.37
N ARG A 36 -0.67 -12.08 1.04
CA ARG A 36 -1.30 -13.38 1.25
C ARG A 36 -2.82 -13.28 1.09
N SER A 37 -3.43 -14.34 0.63
CA SER A 37 -4.89 -14.44 0.64
C SER A 37 -5.39 -14.65 2.08
N PRO A 38 -6.42 -13.92 2.52
CA PRO A 38 -7.10 -14.19 3.78
C PRO A 38 -7.96 -15.46 3.72
N LYS A 39 -8.29 -15.91 2.50
CA LYS A 39 -9.17 -17.07 2.29
C LYS A 39 -8.37 -18.36 2.28
N PRO A 40 -8.84 -19.41 2.95
CA PRO A 40 -8.29 -20.76 2.80
C PRO A 40 -8.55 -21.30 1.40
N ILE A 41 -7.92 -22.42 1.06
CA ILE A 41 -8.25 -23.16 -0.16
C ILE A 41 -9.72 -23.54 -0.12
N ASP A 42 -10.43 -23.34 -1.25
CA ASP A 42 -11.83 -23.76 -1.38
C ASP A 42 -11.93 -25.28 -1.39
N MET A 43 -12.20 -25.84 -0.22
CA MET A 43 -12.32 -27.30 -0.03
C MET A 43 -13.47 -27.93 -0.80
N LYS A 44 -14.51 -27.14 -1.15
CA LYS A 44 -15.62 -27.63 -1.96
C LYS A 44 -15.18 -27.85 -3.42
N LEU A 45 -14.51 -26.86 -3.99
CA LEU A 45 -13.92 -26.98 -5.33
C LEU A 45 -12.85 -28.06 -5.36
N PHE A 46 -12.01 -28.13 -4.33
CA PHE A 46 -11.00 -29.17 -4.19
C PHE A 46 -11.61 -30.58 -4.21
N SER A 47 -12.66 -30.83 -3.42
CA SER A 47 -13.36 -32.12 -3.36
C SER A 47 -14.05 -32.51 -4.67
N GLN A 48 -14.36 -31.50 -5.52
CA GLN A 48 -14.94 -31.72 -6.85
C GLN A 48 -13.86 -31.96 -7.93
N GLY A 49 -12.59 -32.08 -7.56
CA GLY A 49 -11.49 -32.28 -8.50
C GLY A 49 -11.03 -30.99 -9.22
N GLN A 50 -11.55 -29.82 -8.84
CA GLN A 50 -11.21 -28.54 -9.44
C GLN A 50 -10.01 -27.90 -8.72
N TYR A 51 -8.90 -28.62 -8.68
CA TYR A 51 -7.71 -28.27 -7.85
C TYR A 51 -7.11 -26.91 -8.17
N LEU A 52 -7.01 -26.55 -9.45
CA LEU A 52 -6.46 -25.25 -9.85
C LEU A 52 -7.36 -24.10 -9.41
N ARG A 53 -8.68 -24.23 -9.63
CA ARG A 53 -9.65 -23.20 -9.23
C ARG A 53 -9.75 -23.03 -7.72
N SER A 54 -9.58 -24.11 -6.96
CA SER A 54 -9.63 -24.06 -5.49
C SER A 54 -8.51 -23.22 -4.87
N GLY A 55 -7.38 -23.05 -5.59
CA GLY A 55 -6.22 -22.26 -5.16
C GLY A 55 -6.03 -20.95 -5.91
N GLU A 56 -6.87 -20.62 -6.88
CA GLU A 56 -6.69 -19.50 -7.80
C GLU A 56 -6.62 -18.13 -7.07
N GLU A 57 -7.56 -17.85 -6.17
CA GLU A 57 -7.57 -16.60 -5.39
C GLU A 57 -6.31 -16.47 -4.55
N ARG A 58 -5.81 -17.55 -3.98
CA ARG A 58 -4.57 -17.55 -3.21
C ARG A 58 -3.36 -17.27 -4.09
N ALA A 59 -3.28 -17.91 -5.24
CA ALA A 59 -2.19 -17.68 -6.20
C ALA A 59 -2.18 -16.23 -6.70
N MET A 60 -3.35 -15.65 -6.96
CA MET A 60 -3.50 -14.25 -7.38
C MET A 60 -3.07 -13.27 -6.30
N ALA A 61 -3.37 -13.54 -5.02
CA ALA A 61 -2.89 -12.70 -3.92
C ALA A 61 -1.36 -12.78 -3.77
N ASP A 62 -0.79 -13.99 -3.83
CA ASP A 62 0.65 -14.22 -3.68
C ASP A 62 1.47 -13.52 -4.78
N VAL A 63 0.95 -13.45 -6.01
CA VAL A 63 1.63 -12.81 -7.16
C VAL A 63 1.92 -11.33 -6.91
N ILE A 64 1.09 -10.63 -6.12
CA ILE A 64 1.26 -9.19 -5.84
C ILE A 64 2.65 -8.88 -5.27
N SER A 65 3.20 -9.73 -4.39
CA SER A 65 4.51 -9.49 -3.77
C SER A 65 5.64 -10.40 -4.26
N LYS A 66 5.33 -11.34 -5.15
CA LYS A 66 6.29 -12.37 -5.57
C LYS A 66 7.35 -11.89 -6.55
N VAL A 67 6.94 -11.13 -7.55
CA VAL A 67 7.83 -10.59 -8.59
C VAL A 67 7.45 -9.14 -8.84
N LEU A 68 8.37 -8.23 -8.55
CA LEU A 68 8.17 -6.80 -8.78
C LEU A 68 8.51 -6.42 -10.22
N TYR A 69 7.97 -5.30 -10.68
CA TYR A 69 8.17 -4.75 -12.02
C TYR A 69 7.76 -5.73 -13.14
N PRO A 70 6.47 -6.14 -13.18
CA PRO A 70 5.96 -6.89 -14.31
C PRO A 70 6.10 -6.05 -15.58
N GLU A 71 6.23 -6.72 -16.71
CA GLU A 71 6.16 -6.05 -18.00
C GLU A 71 4.80 -5.35 -18.15
N ASP A 72 4.80 -4.04 -18.45
CA ASP A 72 3.61 -3.19 -18.41
C ASP A 72 3.20 -2.63 -19.79
N ASN A 73 3.64 -3.28 -20.85
CA ASN A 73 3.24 -2.98 -22.23
C ASN A 73 1.81 -3.47 -22.58
N HIS A 74 1.16 -4.23 -21.69
CA HIS A 74 -0.20 -4.74 -21.82
C HIS A 74 -1.04 -4.45 -20.57
N TYR A 75 -2.36 -4.59 -20.69
CA TYR A 75 -3.32 -4.23 -19.64
C TYR A 75 -3.10 -5.01 -18.33
N GLU A 76 -2.88 -6.31 -18.41
CA GLU A 76 -2.68 -7.19 -17.26
C GLU A 76 -1.44 -6.79 -16.46
N GLY A 77 -0.35 -6.48 -17.15
CA GLY A 77 0.89 -6.01 -16.53
C GLY A 77 0.70 -4.66 -15.83
N LYS A 78 0.03 -3.69 -16.47
CA LYS A 78 -0.33 -2.41 -15.85
C LYS A 78 -1.22 -2.63 -14.62
N SER A 79 -2.22 -3.49 -14.72
CA SER A 79 -3.13 -3.81 -13.61
C SER A 79 -2.36 -4.42 -12.43
N LEU A 80 -1.47 -5.38 -12.68
CA LEU A 80 -0.65 -5.97 -11.62
C LEU A 80 0.28 -4.94 -10.99
N ARG A 81 0.96 -4.13 -11.80
CA ARG A 81 1.86 -3.07 -11.31
C ARG A 81 1.13 -2.06 -10.41
N LEU A 82 -0.06 -1.60 -10.81
CA LEU A 82 -0.86 -0.70 -9.97
C LEU A 82 -1.29 -1.36 -8.66
N LYS A 83 -1.70 -2.64 -8.70
CA LYS A 83 -2.02 -3.41 -7.49
C LYS A 83 -0.83 -3.54 -6.56
N GLN A 84 0.38 -3.78 -7.09
CA GLN A 84 1.61 -3.85 -6.30
C GLN A 84 1.90 -2.52 -5.62
N GLN A 85 1.89 -1.41 -6.36
CA GLN A 85 2.13 -0.08 -5.80
C GLN A 85 1.12 0.24 -4.69
N TYR A 86 -0.16 0.03 -4.94
CA TYR A 86 -1.21 0.26 -3.93
C TYR A 86 -1.03 -0.65 -2.71
N PHE A 87 -0.71 -1.92 -2.91
CA PHE A 87 -0.49 -2.88 -1.83
C PHE A 87 0.61 -2.42 -0.86
N PHE A 88 1.79 -2.08 -1.39
CA PHE A 88 2.91 -1.66 -0.56
C PHE A 88 2.67 -0.32 0.13
N VAL A 89 2.08 0.62 -0.58
CA VAL A 89 1.73 1.94 -0.03
C VAL A 89 0.69 1.80 1.07
N SER A 90 -0.42 1.12 0.81
CA SER A 90 -1.51 0.98 1.77
C SER A 90 -1.08 0.23 3.03
N ALA A 91 -0.32 -0.86 2.89
CA ALA A 91 0.23 -1.60 4.02
C ALA A 91 1.13 -0.72 4.90
N THR A 92 1.99 0.08 4.27
CA THR A 92 2.93 0.95 4.97
C THR A 92 2.21 2.09 5.69
N VAL A 93 1.31 2.81 5.00
CA VAL A 93 0.56 3.92 5.58
C VAL A 93 -0.32 3.46 6.73
N GLN A 94 -1.05 2.34 6.57
CA GLN A 94 -1.84 1.75 7.66
C GLN A 94 -0.97 1.37 8.86
N SER A 95 0.24 0.85 8.63
CA SER A 95 1.16 0.52 9.72
C SER A 95 1.59 1.75 10.50
N ILE A 96 1.99 2.81 9.80
CA ILE A 96 2.45 4.07 10.42
C ILE A 96 1.30 4.72 11.19
N THR A 97 0.13 4.83 10.59
CA THR A 97 -1.05 5.46 11.22
C THR A 97 -1.52 4.69 12.45
N ARG A 98 -1.51 3.35 12.42
CA ARG A 98 -1.83 2.53 13.60
C ARG A 98 -0.84 2.74 14.74
N GLN A 99 0.46 2.73 14.43
CA GLN A 99 1.49 3.00 15.45
C GLN A 99 1.33 4.39 16.06
N HIS A 100 1.03 5.39 15.22
CA HIS A 100 0.78 6.75 15.68
C HIS A 100 -0.45 6.82 16.61
N ILE A 101 -1.58 6.19 16.23
CA ILE A 101 -2.77 6.13 17.08
C ILE A 101 -2.47 5.42 18.40
N GLN A 102 -1.75 4.32 18.39
CA GLN A 102 -1.37 3.60 19.62
C GLN A 102 -0.54 4.48 20.56
N GLN A 103 0.30 5.33 20.02
CA GLN A 103 1.19 6.20 20.81
C GLN A 103 0.52 7.51 21.25
N TYR A 104 -0.27 8.14 20.38
CA TYR A 104 -0.80 9.50 20.58
C TYR A 104 -2.32 9.57 20.69
N GLY A 105 -3.05 8.51 20.38
CA GLY A 105 -4.51 8.44 20.49
C GLY A 105 -5.30 9.19 19.42
N THR A 106 -4.63 9.88 18.49
CA THR A 106 -5.26 10.70 17.45
C THR A 106 -4.38 10.79 16.20
N LEU A 107 -4.97 11.07 15.03
CA LEU A 107 -4.23 11.39 13.80
C LEU A 107 -4.10 12.91 13.54
N LYS A 108 -4.71 13.76 14.36
CA LYS A 108 -4.69 15.22 14.14
C LYS A 108 -3.28 15.83 14.18
N ASN A 109 -2.39 15.27 14.97
CA ASN A 109 -0.98 15.68 15.08
C ASN A 109 -0.02 14.78 14.29
N PHE A 110 -0.53 14.03 13.31
CA PHE A 110 0.27 13.06 12.55
C PHE A 110 1.48 13.70 11.88
N HIS A 111 1.30 14.82 11.23
CA HIS A 111 2.34 15.59 10.53
C HIS A 111 3.43 16.17 11.45
N GLU A 112 3.15 16.33 12.74
CA GLU A 112 4.14 16.80 13.72
C GLU A 112 5.15 15.72 14.12
N LYS A 113 4.80 14.46 13.93
CA LYS A 113 5.54 13.29 14.42
C LYS A 113 6.03 12.36 13.33
N ASN A 114 5.46 12.48 12.14
CA ASN A 114 5.76 11.57 11.03
C ASN A 114 6.04 12.36 9.76
N VAL A 115 7.05 11.94 9.04
CA VAL A 115 7.31 12.35 7.66
C VAL A 115 7.51 11.10 6.82
N ILE A 116 6.87 11.08 5.65
CA ILE A 116 6.97 10.00 4.67
C ILE A 116 7.73 10.53 3.48
N GLN A 117 9.00 10.13 3.36
CA GLN A 117 9.81 10.47 2.19
C GLN A 117 9.50 9.47 1.08
N ILE A 118 9.06 9.95 -0.07
CA ILE A 118 8.83 9.14 -1.26
C ILE A 118 9.85 9.47 -2.36
N ASN A 119 10.32 8.44 -3.04
CA ASN A 119 11.24 8.55 -4.16
C ASN A 119 10.50 8.22 -5.46
N ASP A 120 10.57 9.12 -6.42
CA ASP A 120 9.88 9.01 -7.70
C ASP A 120 8.34 8.91 -7.57
N THR A 121 7.66 8.58 -8.65
CA THR A 121 6.19 8.53 -8.69
C THR A 121 5.61 7.17 -8.30
N HIS A 122 6.45 6.13 -8.15
CA HIS A 122 5.98 4.78 -7.81
C HIS A 122 5.15 4.72 -6.51
N PRO A 123 5.57 5.39 -5.41
CA PRO A 123 4.78 5.42 -4.17
C PRO A 123 3.85 6.64 -4.06
N ALA A 124 3.57 7.38 -5.13
CA ALA A 124 2.74 8.58 -5.09
C ALA A 124 1.31 8.34 -4.57
N LEU A 125 0.82 7.09 -4.64
CA LEU A 125 -0.45 6.68 -4.05
C LEU A 125 -0.53 6.86 -2.53
N VAL A 126 0.59 7.16 -1.86
CA VAL A 126 0.60 7.51 -0.44
C VAL A 126 -0.30 8.71 -0.13
N ILE A 127 -0.37 9.67 -1.04
CA ILE A 127 -1.19 10.88 -0.87
C ILE A 127 -2.69 10.53 -0.78
N PRO A 128 -3.31 9.91 -1.80
CA PRO A 128 -4.72 9.55 -1.71
C PRO A 128 -5.01 8.49 -0.65
N GLU A 129 -4.09 7.57 -0.35
CA GLU A 129 -4.31 6.58 0.71
C GLU A 129 -4.27 7.20 2.11
N LEU A 130 -3.36 8.13 2.38
CA LEU A 130 -3.35 8.86 3.64
C LEU A 130 -4.61 9.72 3.79
N MET A 131 -5.03 10.42 2.73
CA MET A 131 -6.31 11.15 2.70
C MET A 131 -7.49 10.24 3.02
N ARG A 132 -7.56 9.06 2.39
CA ARG A 132 -8.62 8.08 2.66
C ARG A 132 -8.67 7.68 4.15
N ILE A 133 -7.51 7.34 4.72
CA ILE A 133 -7.44 6.94 6.13
C ILE A 133 -7.87 8.09 7.06
N LEU A 134 -7.42 9.31 6.77
CA LEU A 134 -7.78 10.48 7.59
C LEU A 134 -9.27 10.81 7.50
N ILE A 135 -9.88 10.69 6.33
CA ILE A 135 -11.29 11.03 6.11
C ILE A 135 -12.20 9.86 6.49
N ASP A 136 -11.98 8.68 5.89
CA ASP A 136 -12.92 7.56 5.99
C ASP A 136 -12.76 6.79 7.31
N ASP A 137 -11.52 6.58 7.77
CA ASP A 137 -11.27 5.77 8.96
C ASP A 137 -11.21 6.64 10.23
N ALA A 138 -10.64 7.86 10.15
CA ALA A 138 -10.49 8.75 11.30
C ALA A 138 -11.58 9.84 11.39
N GLY A 139 -12.41 10.03 10.35
CA GLY A 139 -13.54 10.96 10.35
C GLY A 139 -13.16 12.44 10.29
N LEU A 140 -11.96 12.78 9.81
CA LEU A 140 -11.53 14.17 9.66
C LEU A 140 -12.20 14.82 8.44
N GLY A 141 -12.35 16.15 8.48
CA GLY A 141 -12.78 16.93 7.33
C GLY A 141 -11.69 17.00 6.25
N TRP A 142 -12.09 17.31 5.01
CA TRP A 142 -11.18 17.40 3.86
C TRP A 142 -10.01 18.35 4.11
N ASP A 143 -10.27 19.56 4.55
CA ASP A 143 -9.24 20.59 4.71
C ASP A 143 -8.21 20.20 5.79
N GLU A 144 -8.67 19.63 6.91
CA GLU A 144 -7.79 19.13 7.97
C GLU A 144 -6.96 17.94 7.48
N ALA A 145 -7.56 16.99 6.77
CA ALA A 145 -6.87 15.84 6.20
C ALA A 145 -5.83 16.25 5.14
N TRP A 146 -6.17 17.24 4.31
CA TRP A 146 -5.27 17.78 3.30
C TRP A 146 -4.07 18.50 3.93
N ASP A 147 -4.31 19.33 4.94
CA ASP A 147 -3.25 20.00 5.69
C ASP A 147 -2.27 18.98 6.32
N ILE A 148 -2.78 17.97 6.99
CA ILE A 148 -1.97 16.88 7.55
C ILE A 148 -1.17 16.17 6.46
N THR A 149 -1.81 15.82 5.34
CA THR A 149 -1.16 15.08 4.25
C THR A 149 -0.04 15.87 3.61
N THR A 150 -0.26 17.14 3.30
CA THR A 150 0.75 18.00 2.66
C THR A 150 1.96 18.28 3.55
N HIS A 151 1.78 18.26 4.86
CA HIS A 151 2.88 18.41 5.83
C HIS A 151 3.55 17.08 6.24
N SER A 152 2.99 15.94 5.81
CA SER A 152 3.53 14.62 6.15
C SER A 152 4.33 13.96 5.03
N VAL A 153 4.16 14.38 3.77
CA VAL A 153 4.77 13.73 2.62
C VAL A 153 5.84 14.64 2.00
N ALA A 154 7.04 14.10 1.83
CA ALA A 154 8.14 14.73 1.12
C ALA A 154 8.49 13.90 -0.13
N TYR A 155 8.83 14.57 -1.22
CA TYR A 155 9.05 13.96 -2.53
C TYR A 155 10.41 14.26 -3.09
N THR A 156 11.07 13.25 -3.64
CA THR A 156 12.30 13.40 -4.41
C THR A 156 12.12 12.74 -5.78
N ASN A 157 12.34 13.50 -6.83
CA ASN A 157 12.42 12.99 -8.20
C ASN A 157 13.88 12.76 -8.59
N HIS A 158 14.18 11.57 -9.10
CA HIS A 158 15.53 11.16 -9.54
C HIS A 158 15.71 11.23 -11.05
N THR A 159 14.69 11.61 -11.82
CA THR A 159 14.74 11.67 -13.28
C THR A 159 14.17 12.99 -13.81
N VAL A 160 14.73 13.45 -14.93
CA VAL A 160 14.20 14.61 -15.68
C VAL A 160 13.40 14.19 -16.91
N LEU A 161 13.32 12.89 -17.19
CA LEU A 161 12.63 12.35 -18.36
C LEU A 161 11.15 12.19 -18.06
N ALA A 162 10.30 12.83 -18.86
CA ALA A 162 8.85 12.75 -18.70
C ALA A 162 8.29 11.31 -18.82
N GLU A 163 8.96 10.44 -19.57
CA GLU A 163 8.63 9.03 -19.71
C GLU A 163 8.79 8.21 -18.42
N ALA A 164 9.54 8.71 -17.45
CA ALA A 164 9.68 8.07 -16.14
C ALA A 164 8.55 8.45 -15.16
N LEU A 165 7.67 9.37 -15.53
CA LEU A 165 6.48 9.68 -14.76
C LEU A 165 5.40 8.62 -15.01
N GLU A 166 4.75 8.20 -13.94
CA GLU A 166 3.66 7.22 -14.03
C GLU A 166 2.47 7.81 -14.80
N VAL A 167 2.03 7.09 -15.81
CA VAL A 167 0.84 7.41 -16.61
C VAL A 167 -0.07 6.19 -16.62
N TRP A 168 -1.24 6.35 -16.01
CA TRP A 168 -2.21 5.28 -15.87
C TRP A 168 -3.45 5.54 -16.72
N PRO A 169 -4.00 4.51 -17.39
CA PRO A 169 -5.33 4.62 -17.99
C PRO A 169 -6.38 4.95 -16.94
N GLN A 170 -7.19 5.99 -17.15
CA GLN A 170 -8.22 6.41 -16.22
C GLN A 170 -9.15 5.24 -15.83
N GLN A 171 -9.59 4.44 -16.82
CA GLN A 171 -10.47 3.29 -16.59
C GLN A 171 -9.85 2.25 -15.62
N LEU A 172 -8.52 2.09 -15.64
CA LEU A 172 -7.83 1.19 -14.71
C LEU A 172 -7.92 1.71 -13.28
N PHE A 173 -7.72 3.01 -13.09
CA PHE A 173 -7.89 3.67 -11.80
C PHE A 173 -9.33 3.58 -11.29
N GLU A 174 -10.32 3.86 -12.13
CA GLU A 174 -11.75 3.75 -11.81
C GLU A 174 -12.11 2.35 -11.31
N THR A 175 -11.53 1.32 -11.92
CA THR A 175 -11.78 -0.07 -11.55
C THR A 175 -11.09 -0.47 -10.24
N LEU A 176 -9.83 -0.09 -10.06
CA LEU A 176 -9.02 -0.55 -8.93
C LEU A 176 -9.07 0.39 -7.72
N LEU A 177 -9.16 1.69 -7.95
CA LEU A 177 -9.07 2.74 -6.93
C LEU A 177 -10.15 3.82 -7.12
N PRO A 178 -11.45 3.46 -7.17
CA PRO A 178 -12.52 4.40 -7.52
C PRO A 178 -12.60 5.62 -6.58
N LEU A 179 -12.29 5.45 -5.29
CA LEU A 179 -12.33 6.55 -4.33
C LEU A 179 -11.18 7.55 -4.50
N SER A 180 -10.04 7.13 -5.03
CA SER A 180 -8.91 8.01 -5.29
C SER A 180 -9.19 9.00 -6.41
N LEU A 181 -10.06 8.67 -7.37
CA LEU A 181 -10.44 9.56 -8.47
C LEU A 181 -11.49 10.60 -8.08
N ILE A 182 -12.30 10.34 -7.07
CA ILE A 182 -13.31 11.31 -6.59
C ILE A 182 -12.61 12.51 -5.93
N HIS A 183 -11.39 12.33 -5.46
CA HIS A 183 -10.62 13.32 -4.72
C HIS A 183 -9.48 13.97 -5.52
N ILE A 184 -9.28 13.58 -6.77
CA ILE A 184 -8.35 14.19 -7.72
C ILE A 184 -9.11 15.06 -8.72
#